data_bbf43dd360b4ce6786ce8cf55b31c162
#
_entry.id   bbf43dd360b4ce6786ce8cf55b31c162
#
_cell.length_a   1.000
_cell.length_b   1.000
_cell.length_c   1.000
_cell.angle_alpha   90.00
_cell.angle_beta   90.00
_cell.angle_gamma   90.00
#
_symmetry.space_group_name_H-M   'P 1'
#
loop_
_entity.id
_entity.type
_entity.pdbx_description
1 polymer ?
#
loop_
_entity_poly.entity_id
_entity_poly.type
_entity_poly.pdbx_seq_one_letter_code
_entity_poly.pdbx_strand_id
1 'polypeptide(L)'
;MSEVSEFLDRQNEEIKKLVVPAQLAYWKATISGKKEDYGEYERGVIKAQKYFSNKDNFEIVKKFLKLTSNEIEKRQLELLYNDYLSCQGDIKLIEEITKKGAEIEQKFNTFRANVNGKELTDNEIKDILKTEKDSNKLKEVWEASKKQGELVEKDLLELIKLRNKLAKSMGFDNYHIMSLELSEQTNGEVEKIFLELENASEKKFTEFKDEMDEVFSKRYGVDKSELKPWHYQDLFFQQAPQIYDFDLDKFYSGDILKIAETFYKNIGLDVTKILERSSLYEIPGKYQHAYCIDMDRSGDVRIMESVKNNEHWMETTLHELGHAVDFSNRDNTMPYLLRLEAHTFVTESIALLFGRNSKNITFMKKYIGIDEKEVERIKDALKQQKKLDELAFLEWSQVMFNFERELYRNPEQDLNKLWWDMVKKYQKINFYRDKPDWASKIHIASYPVYYHNYVLGKILASQLNQLIVKEITGGDIFSPDYSNPKVGDFLKKKIIFHGKRYRWDELIRKYLGEELAPKYFIEEFCE
;
A
#
# COMPACT_ATOMS: atom_id res chain seq x y z
N MET A 1 35.29 6.37 21.47
CA MET A 1 34.37 6.01 20.34
C MET A 1 35.23 5.83 19.09
N SER A 2 34.81 4.98 18.16
CA SER A 2 35.50 4.87 16.87
C SER A 2 35.09 6.06 15.96
N GLU A 3 35.94 6.37 14.96
CA GLU A 3 35.62 7.38 13.94
C GLU A 3 34.25 7.10 13.25
N VAL A 4 33.93 5.81 13.08
CA VAL A 4 32.65 5.34 12.52
C VAL A 4 31.49 5.67 13.46
N SER A 5 31.62 5.36 14.77
CA SER A 5 30.58 5.65 15.76
C SER A 5 30.29 7.15 15.86
N GLU A 6 31.33 8.00 15.93
CA GLU A 6 31.17 9.46 15.99
C GLU A 6 30.49 10.03 14.73
N PHE A 7 30.79 9.48 13.56
CA PHE A 7 30.14 9.85 12.32
C PHE A 7 28.65 9.46 12.34
N LEU A 8 28.33 8.23 12.75
CA LEU A 8 26.95 7.72 12.83
C LEU A 8 26.10 8.49 13.84
N ASP A 9 26.66 8.81 15.02
CA ASP A 9 25.96 9.62 16.03
C ASP A 9 25.59 10.99 15.46
N ARG A 10 26.51 11.64 14.77
CA ARG A 10 26.24 12.91 14.08
C ARG A 10 25.16 12.76 12.99
N GLN A 11 25.22 11.69 12.17
CA GLN A 11 24.21 11.43 11.15
C GLN A 11 22.81 11.24 11.77
N ASN A 12 22.69 10.43 12.83
CA ASN A 12 21.43 10.21 13.54
C ASN A 12 20.81 11.52 14.05
N GLU A 13 21.64 12.41 14.66
CA GLU A 13 21.16 13.70 15.17
C GLU A 13 20.77 14.66 14.05
N GLU A 14 21.55 14.78 12.98
CA GLU A 14 21.22 15.67 11.87
C GLU A 14 19.97 15.21 11.11
N ILE A 15 19.84 13.91 10.84
CA ILE A 15 18.65 13.35 10.18
C ILE A 15 17.41 13.55 11.05
N LYS A 16 17.50 13.36 12.36
CA LYS A 16 16.39 13.64 13.28
C LYS A 16 15.94 15.10 13.20
N LYS A 17 16.88 16.05 13.17
CA LYS A 17 16.59 17.49 13.02
C LYS A 17 15.93 17.84 11.68
N LEU A 18 16.11 17.03 10.65
CA LEU A 18 15.46 17.21 9.35
C LEU A 18 14.08 16.55 9.31
N VAL A 19 13.99 15.31 9.77
CA VAL A 19 12.77 14.48 9.64
C VAL A 19 11.66 14.97 10.56
N VAL A 20 11.93 15.21 11.86
CA VAL A 20 10.86 15.55 12.82
C VAL A 20 10.11 16.83 12.44
N PRO A 21 10.78 17.96 12.09
CA PRO A 21 10.06 19.15 11.64
C PRO A 21 9.27 18.94 10.33
N ALA A 22 9.79 18.12 9.40
CA ALA A 22 9.09 17.82 8.16
C ALA A 22 7.81 17.00 8.41
N GLN A 23 7.85 16.01 9.30
CA GLN A 23 6.68 15.22 9.69
C GLN A 23 5.62 16.08 10.39
N LEU A 24 6.03 16.97 11.29
CA LEU A 24 5.14 17.93 11.95
C LEU A 24 4.48 18.89 10.94
N ALA A 25 5.24 19.39 9.96
CA ALA A 25 4.73 20.24 8.90
C ALA A 25 3.74 19.48 8.00
N TYR A 26 4.03 18.24 7.64
CA TYR A 26 3.11 17.37 6.89
C TYR A 26 1.79 17.13 7.64
N TRP A 27 1.88 16.74 8.91
CA TRP A 27 0.71 16.57 9.78
C TRP A 27 -0.17 17.82 9.84
N LYS A 28 0.46 18.99 10.04
CA LYS A 28 -0.24 20.28 10.07
C LYS A 28 -0.90 20.58 8.72
N ALA A 29 -0.19 20.37 7.61
CA ALA A 29 -0.67 20.62 6.26
C ALA A 29 -1.89 19.77 5.90
N THR A 30 -1.85 18.47 6.22
CA THR A 30 -2.93 17.53 5.93
C THR A 30 -4.19 17.76 6.78
N ILE A 31 -4.05 18.35 7.98
CA ILE A 31 -5.19 18.77 8.81
C ILE A 31 -5.79 20.08 8.29
N SER A 32 -4.95 21.07 8.00
CA SER A 32 -5.42 22.43 7.66
C SER A 32 -5.86 22.58 6.21
N GLY A 33 -5.31 21.77 5.28
CA GLY A 33 -5.46 21.92 3.84
C GLY A 33 -4.87 23.22 3.27
N LYS A 34 -4.12 24.02 4.07
CA LYS A 34 -3.63 25.32 3.67
C LYS A 34 -2.36 25.22 2.83
N LYS A 35 -2.28 26.01 1.78
CA LYS A 35 -1.13 26.06 0.88
C LYS A 35 0.19 26.45 1.61
N GLU A 36 0.11 27.34 2.59
CA GLU A 36 1.26 27.78 3.38
C GLU A 36 1.87 26.62 4.18
N ASP A 37 1.02 25.77 4.76
CA ASP A 37 1.46 24.62 5.56
C ASP A 37 2.10 23.54 4.66
N TYR A 38 1.53 23.28 3.47
CA TYR A 38 2.18 22.43 2.46
C TYR A 38 3.54 22.99 2.00
N GLY A 39 3.64 24.31 1.85
CA GLY A 39 4.92 24.96 1.54
C GLY A 39 5.97 24.85 2.66
N GLU A 40 5.56 24.73 3.92
CA GLU A 40 6.46 24.41 5.04
C GLU A 40 7.00 22.97 4.94
N TYR A 41 6.13 22.01 4.66
CA TYR A 41 6.51 20.61 4.42
C TYR A 41 7.48 20.49 3.23
N GLU A 42 7.16 21.10 2.09
CA GLU A 42 8.01 21.11 0.90
C GLU A 42 9.44 21.61 1.20
N ARG A 43 9.57 22.71 1.95
CA ARG A 43 10.87 23.21 2.39
C ARG A 43 11.63 22.21 3.25
N GLY A 44 10.93 21.43 4.09
CA GLY A 44 11.51 20.35 4.89
C GLY A 44 12.08 19.24 4.01
N VAL A 45 11.32 18.80 3.00
CA VAL A 45 11.75 17.77 2.04
C VAL A 45 12.98 18.25 1.25
N ILE A 46 12.97 19.46 0.74
CA ILE A 46 14.12 20.04 0.00
C ILE A 46 15.38 20.09 0.88
N LYS A 47 15.25 20.44 2.16
CA LYS A 47 16.40 20.41 3.09
C LYS A 47 16.98 19.01 3.25
N ALA A 48 16.13 17.99 3.38
CA ALA A 48 16.57 16.60 3.47
C ALA A 48 17.27 16.14 2.19
N GLN A 49 16.70 16.43 1.01
CA GLN A 49 17.33 16.12 -0.28
C GLN A 49 18.70 16.79 -0.42
N LYS A 50 18.82 18.07 -0.05
CA LYS A 50 20.10 18.79 -0.05
C LYS A 50 21.11 18.18 0.91
N TYR A 51 20.69 17.72 2.07
CA TYR A 51 21.57 17.01 3.00
C TYR A 51 22.14 15.73 2.40
N PHE A 52 21.27 14.89 1.83
CA PHE A 52 21.69 13.63 1.21
C PHE A 52 22.39 13.79 -0.16
N SER A 53 22.36 14.98 -0.78
CA SER A 53 23.18 15.24 -1.97
C SER A 53 24.67 15.54 -1.67
N ASN A 54 25.08 15.54 -0.39
CA ASN A 54 26.45 15.81 0.01
C ASN A 54 27.40 14.66 -0.39
N LYS A 55 28.26 14.94 -1.37
CA LYS A 55 29.22 13.96 -1.94
C LYS A 55 30.29 13.53 -0.95
N ASP A 56 30.78 14.44 -0.10
CA ASP A 56 31.84 14.13 0.88
C ASP A 56 31.31 13.14 1.91
N ASN A 57 30.13 13.35 2.45
CA ASN A 57 29.48 12.41 3.36
C ASN A 57 29.25 11.06 2.69
N PHE A 58 28.84 11.04 1.43
CA PHE A 58 28.65 9.79 0.68
C PHE A 58 29.95 9.00 0.52
N GLU A 59 31.08 9.66 0.21
CA GLU A 59 32.39 9.01 0.15
C GLU A 59 32.82 8.47 1.53
N ILE A 60 32.52 9.20 2.62
CA ILE A 60 32.78 8.72 3.98
C ILE A 60 31.96 7.46 4.28
N VAL A 61 30.66 7.44 3.93
CA VAL A 61 29.81 6.25 4.09
C VAL A 61 30.41 5.04 3.34
N LYS A 62 30.81 5.22 2.08
CA LYS A 62 31.47 4.15 1.28
C LYS A 62 32.77 3.65 1.89
N LYS A 63 33.57 4.55 2.45
CA LYS A 63 34.79 4.21 3.18
C LYS A 63 34.50 3.37 4.42
N PHE A 64 33.54 3.82 5.24
CA PHE A 64 33.22 3.18 6.52
C PHE A 64 32.52 1.84 6.36
N LEU A 65 31.71 1.64 5.32
CA LEU A 65 31.15 0.34 4.95
C LEU A 65 32.22 -0.74 4.74
N LYS A 66 33.41 -0.35 4.28
CA LYS A 66 34.55 -1.29 4.07
C LYS A 66 35.36 -1.53 5.33
N LEU A 67 35.25 -0.68 6.34
CA LEU A 67 36.10 -0.70 7.54
C LEU A 67 35.39 -1.32 8.75
N THR A 68 34.10 -1.13 8.91
CA THR A 68 33.40 -1.62 10.10
C THR A 68 33.10 -3.11 10.01
N SER A 69 33.31 -3.82 11.13
CA SER A 69 32.85 -5.19 11.36
C SER A 69 31.67 -5.27 12.34
N ASN A 70 31.26 -4.13 12.89
CA ASN A 70 30.13 -4.06 13.81
C ASN A 70 28.82 -4.08 12.99
N GLU A 71 27.97 -5.08 13.22
CA GLU A 71 26.73 -5.29 12.48
C GLU A 71 25.76 -4.09 12.57
N ILE A 72 25.66 -3.44 13.75
CA ILE A 72 24.77 -2.28 13.95
C ILE A 72 25.29 -1.04 13.22
N GLU A 73 26.60 -0.81 13.23
CA GLU A 73 27.20 0.28 12.46
C GLU A 73 27.07 0.01 10.95
N LYS A 74 27.36 -1.21 10.53
CA LYS A 74 27.26 -1.63 9.13
C LYS A 74 25.83 -1.41 8.61
N ARG A 75 24.82 -1.84 9.38
CA ARG A 75 23.42 -1.68 8.99
C ARG A 75 23.03 -0.20 8.84
N GLN A 76 23.43 0.66 9.75
CA GLN A 76 23.20 2.10 9.62
C GLN A 76 23.89 2.69 8.37
N LEU A 77 25.11 2.26 8.09
CA LEU A 77 25.85 2.71 6.90
C LEU A 77 25.22 2.22 5.59
N GLU A 78 24.65 1.01 5.55
CA GLU A 78 23.88 0.50 4.40
C GLU A 78 22.65 1.36 4.11
N LEU A 79 21.90 1.74 5.14
CA LEU A 79 20.77 2.65 5.01
C LEU A 79 21.19 4.03 4.51
N LEU A 80 22.22 4.60 5.13
CA LEU A 80 22.78 5.88 4.69
C LEU A 80 23.30 5.81 3.26
N TYR A 81 23.90 4.69 2.86
CA TYR A 81 24.35 4.50 1.48
C TYR A 81 23.20 4.63 0.49
N ASN A 82 22.07 3.96 0.74
CA ASN A 82 20.90 4.04 -0.12
C ASN A 82 20.29 5.45 -0.13
N ASP A 83 20.16 6.10 1.04
CA ASP A 83 19.64 7.46 1.17
C ASP A 83 20.52 8.48 0.41
N TYR A 84 21.85 8.42 0.61
CA TYR A 84 22.77 9.27 -0.14
C TYR A 84 22.75 8.95 -1.63
N LEU A 85 22.83 7.65 -2.01
CA LEU A 85 22.84 7.26 -3.41
C LEU A 85 21.60 7.78 -4.16
N SER A 86 20.42 7.72 -3.56
CA SER A 86 19.18 8.22 -4.16
C SER A 86 19.26 9.71 -4.57
N CYS A 87 20.14 10.48 -3.92
CA CYS A 87 20.33 11.91 -4.12
C CYS A 87 21.65 12.29 -4.85
N GLN A 88 22.42 11.32 -5.39
CA GLN A 88 23.68 11.60 -6.10
C GLN A 88 23.55 11.92 -7.58
N GLY A 89 22.38 11.81 -8.15
CA GLY A 89 22.12 12.17 -9.54
C GLY A 89 22.32 13.66 -9.86
N ASP A 90 22.23 14.02 -11.13
CA ASP A 90 22.24 15.42 -11.55
C ASP A 90 21.07 16.17 -10.89
N ILE A 91 21.39 17.15 -10.06
CA ILE A 91 20.41 17.92 -9.29
C ILE A 91 19.36 18.58 -10.19
N LYS A 92 19.76 19.08 -11.37
CA LYS A 92 18.83 19.70 -12.33
C LYS A 92 17.84 18.68 -12.88
N LEU A 93 18.30 17.44 -13.13
CA LEU A 93 17.44 16.36 -13.58
C LEU A 93 16.47 15.92 -12.48
N ILE A 94 16.93 15.87 -11.21
CA ILE A 94 16.06 15.57 -10.06
C ILE A 94 14.99 16.64 -9.89
N GLU A 95 15.36 17.93 -9.99
CA GLU A 95 14.43 19.06 -9.93
C GLU A 95 13.39 19.00 -11.08
N GLU A 96 13.83 18.66 -12.30
CA GLU A 96 12.94 18.50 -13.47
C GLU A 96 11.94 17.35 -13.26
N ILE A 97 12.40 16.18 -12.76
CA ILE A 97 11.55 15.04 -12.42
C ILE A 97 10.50 15.44 -11.36
N THR A 98 10.94 16.12 -10.31
CA THR A 98 10.06 16.55 -9.21
C THR A 98 8.99 17.51 -9.72
N LYS A 99 9.39 18.53 -10.50
CA LYS A 99 8.47 19.50 -11.10
C LYS A 99 7.47 18.84 -12.03
N LYS A 100 7.93 17.98 -12.94
CA LYS A 100 7.06 17.25 -13.86
C LYS A 100 6.08 16.34 -13.13
N GLY A 101 6.53 15.64 -12.09
CA GLY A 101 5.67 14.82 -11.24
C GLY A 101 4.55 15.64 -10.58
N ALA A 102 4.88 16.80 -9.99
CA ALA A 102 3.91 17.70 -9.37
C ALA A 102 2.90 18.26 -10.38
N GLU A 103 3.34 18.64 -11.60
CA GLU A 103 2.46 19.10 -12.67
C GLU A 103 1.44 18.02 -13.10
N ILE A 104 1.89 16.75 -13.20
CA ILE A 104 1.02 15.61 -13.52
C ILE A 104 0.02 15.39 -12.38
N GLU A 105 0.50 15.36 -11.14
CA GLU A 105 -0.36 15.18 -9.96
C GLU A 105 -1.43 16.28 -9.86
N GLN A 106 -1.08 17.53 -10.14
CA GLN A 106 -2.04 18.63 -10.22
C GLN A 106 -3.13 18.36 -11.26
N LYS A 107 -2.75 17.88 -12.47
CA LYS A 107 -3.72 17.51 -13.51
C LYS A 107 -4.65 16.40 -13.05
N PHE A 108 -4.15 15.38 -12.33
CA PHE A 108 -4.99 14.36 -11.73
C PHE A 108 -5.99 14.93 -10.73
N ASN A 109 -5.53 15.76 -9.79
CA ASN A 109 -6.35 16.30 -8.71
C ASN A 109 -7.43 17.28 -9.20
N THR A 110 -7.16 17.99 -10.30
CA THR A 110 -8.08 18.97 -10.86
C THR A 110 -8.99 18.45 -11.97
N PHE A 111 -8.70 17.25 -12.50
CA PHE A 111 -9.51 16.64 -13.53
C PHE A 111 -10.93 16.37 -13.03
N ARG A 112 -11.93 16.64 -13.88
CA ARG A 112 -13.32 16.26 -13.68
C ARG A 112 -13.82 15.62 -14.98
N ALA A 113 -14.40 14.43 -14.87
CA ALA A 113 -14.99 13.77 -16.02
C ALA A 113 -16.25 14.52 -16.45
N ASN A 114 -16.36 14.84 -17.73
CA ASN A 114 -17.55 15.51 -18.27
C ASN A 114 -18.42 14.48 -19.00
N VAL A 115 -19.64 14.30 -18.52
CA VAL A 115 -20.67 13.44 -19.10
C VAL A 115 -21.88 14.29 -19.46
N ASN A 116 -22.15 14.46 -20.75
CA ASN A 116 -23.29 15.22 -21.26
C ASN A 116 -23.38 16.67 -20.70
N GLY A 117 -22.23 17.33 -20.53
CA GLY A 117 -22.14 18.70 -20.01
C GLY A 117 -22.13 18.81 -18.48
N LYS A 118 -22.28 17.70 -17.76
CA LYS A 118 -22.15 17.65 -16.29
C LYS A 118 -20.74 17.17 -15.92
N GLU A 119 -20.03 17.93 -15.08
CA GLU A 119 -18.80 17.50 -14.45
C GLU A 119 -19.11 16.55 -13.28
N LEU A 120 -18.37 15.44 -13.22
CA LEU A 120 -18.46 14.43 -12.18
C LEU A 120 -17.16 14.35 -11.39
N THR A 121 -17.27 14.23 -10.08
CA THR A 121 -16.18 13.92 -9.17
C THR A 121 -15.85 12.43 -9.20
N ASP A 122 -14.67 12.03 -8.73
CA ASP A 122 -14.26 10.62 -8.62
C ASP A 122 -15.24 9.79 -7.77
N ASN A 123 -15.81 10.37 -6.71
CA ASN A 123 -16.77 9.69 -5.86
C ASN A 123 -18.10 9.48 -6.60
N GLU A 124 -18.61 10.50 -7.32
CA GLU A 124 -19.82 10.34 -8.13
C GLU A 124 -19.62 9.26 -9.22
N ILE A 125 -18.44 9.21 -9.85
CA ILE A 125 -18.10 8.16 -10.82
C ILE A 125 -18.14 6.77 -10.17
N LYS A 126 -17.49 6.59 -9.01
CA LYS A 126 -17.49 5.32 -8.27
C LYS A 126 -18.91 4.89 -7.89
N ASP A 127 -19.73 5.82 -7.42
CA ASP A 127 -21.12 5.54 -7.04
C ASP A 127 -21.96 5.12 -8.27
N ILE A 128 -21.79 5.80 -9.41
CA ILE A 128 -22.47 5.43 -10.65
C ILE A 128 -22.03 4.04 -11.11
N LEU A 129 -20.72 3.75 -11.13
CA LEU A 129 -20.21 2.43 -11.54
C LEU A 129 -20.76 1.30 -10.67
N LYS A 130 -21.02 1.54 -9.38
CA LYS A 130 -21.58 0.54 -8.44
C LYS A 130 -23.09 0.37 -8.59
N THR A 131 -23.82 1.45 -8.84
CA THR A 131 -25.30 1.46 -8.70
C THR A 131 -26.05 1.42 -10.01
N GLU A 132 -25.50 2.01 -11.09
CA GLU A 132 -26.15 2.04 -12.42
C GLU A 132 -26.26 0.63 -13.02
N LYS A 133 -27.32 0.41 -13.81
CA LYS A 133 -27.59 -0.84 -14.51
C LYS A 133 -27.61 -0.70 -16.04
N ASP A 134 -27.70 0.53 -16.53
CA ASP A 134 -27.66 0.80 -17.98
C ASP A 134 -26.20 0.75 -18.46
N SER A 135 -25.88 -0.27 -19.27
CA SER A 135 -24.54 -0.50 -19.81
C SER A 135 -24.01 0.68 -20.64
N ASN A 136 -24.87 1.43 -21.36
CA ASN A 136 -24.43 2.58 -22.14
C ASN A 136 -24.04 3.76 -21.24
N LYS A 137 -24.79 4.01 -20.17
CA LYS A 137 -24.44 5.04 -19.19
C LYS A 137 -23.15 4.70 -18.45
N LEU A 138 -22.97 3.43 -18.04
CA LEU A 138 -21.73 2.95 -17.44
C LEU A 138 -20.55 3.19 -18.37
N LYS A 139 -20.69 2.85 -19.66
CA LYS A 139 -19.68 3.10 -20.69
C LYS A 139 -19.34 4.58 -20.80
N GLU A 140 -20.34 5.45 -20.91
CA GLU A 140 -20.13 6.91 -21.02
C GLU A 140 -19.34 7.47 -19.83
N VAL A 141 -19.72 7.09 -18.61
CA VAL A 141 -19.07 7.54 -17.38
C VAL A 141 -17.64 7.01 -17.30
N TRP A 142 -17.46 5.73 -17.59
CA TRP A 142 -16.14 5.09 -17.57
C TRP A 142 -15.20 5.71 -18.61
N GLU A 143 -15.65 5.87 -19.86
CA GLU A 143 -14.87 6.50 -20.93
C GLU A 143 -14.55 7.97 -20.63
N ALA A 144 -15.50 8.71 -20.05
CA ALA A 144 -15.26 10.09 -19.65
C ALA A 144 -14.19 10.20 -18.55
N SER A 145 -14.17 9.27 -17.59
CA SER A 145 -13.12 9.23 -16.58
C SER A 145 -11.74 8.90 -17.15
N LYS A 146 -11.69 8.01 -18.17
CA LYS A 146 -10.42 7.61 -18.81
C LYS A 146 -9.78 8.72 -19.66
N LYS A 147 -10.50 9.79 -20.00
CA LYS A 147 -9.91 10.99 -20.63
C LYS A 147 -8.80 11.64 -19.79
N GLN A 148 -8.77 11.35 -18.50
CA GLN A 148 -7.66 11.74 -17.64
C GLN A 148 -6.32 11.20 -18.15
N GLY A 149 -6.29 9.95 -18.65
CA GLY A 149 -5.09 9.36 -19.26
C GLY A 149 -4.63 10.12 -20.49
N GLU A 150 -5.56 10.49 -21.38
CA GLU A 150 -5.24 11.30 -22.57
C GLU A 150 -4.66 12.69 -22.21
N LEU A 151 -5.11 13.26 -21.08
CA LEU A 151 -4.62 14.54 -20.58
C LEU A 151 -3.16 14.49 -20.10
N VAL A 152 -2.71 13.37 -19.57
CA VAL A 152 -1.42 13.27 -18.89
C VAL A 152 -0.39 12.37 -19.61
N GLU A 153 -0.79 11.57 -20.58
CA GLU A 153 0.05 10.58 -21.28
C GLU A 153 1.41 11.15 -21.70
N LYS A 154 1.40 12.25 -22.44
CA LYS A 154 2.63 12.86 -22.96
C LYS A 154 3.59 13.28 -21.85
N ASP A 155 3.08 13.94 -20.82
CA ASP A 155 3.89 14.38 -19.69
C ASP A 155 4.39 13.20 -18.87
N LEU A 156 3.56 12.16 -18.73
CA LEU A 156 3.92 10.94 -18.01
C LEU A 156 5.03 10.16 -18.73
N LEU A 157 4.96 10.04 -20.06
CA LEU A 157 6.04 9.43 -20.85
C LEU A 157 7.34 10.22 -20.74
N GLU A 158 7.27 11.54 -20.75
CA GLU A 158 8.44 12.38 -20.53
C GLU A 158 9.03 12.17 -19.14
N LEU A 159 8.20 12.12 -18.10
CA LEU A 159 8.63 11.83 -16.74
C LEU A 159 9.33 10.46 -16.63
N ILE A 160 8.79 9.42 -17.28
CA ILE A 160 9.39 8.07 -17.31
C ILE A 160 10.75 8.09 -17.97
N LYS A 161 10.90 8.83 -19.10
CA LYS A 161 12.20 8.99 -19.78
C LYS A 161 13.22 9.73 -18.91
N LEU A 162 12.81 10.78 -18.22
CA LEU A 162 13.67 11.51 -17.26
C LEU A 162 14.11 10.61 -16.11
N ARG A 163 13.20 9.83 -15.52
CA ARG A 163 13.52 8.84 -14.49
C ARG A 163 14.51 7.80 -14.98
N ASN A 164 14.32 7.25 -16.18
CA ASN A 164 15.27 6.31 -16.78
C ASN A 164 16.63 6.96 -17.07
N LYS A 165 16.65 8.22 -17.49
CA LYS A 165 17.90 8.97 -17.68
C LYS A 165 18.65 9.14 -16.37
N LEU A 166 17.96 9.44 -15.28
CA LEU A 166 18.52 9.53 -13.94
C LEU A 166 19.12 8.18 -13.51
N ALA A 167 18.34 7.11 -13.59
CA ALA A 167 18.78 5.76 -13.22
C ALA A 167 20.03 5.32 -13.99
N LYS A 168 20.06 5.53 -15.30
CA LYS A 168 21.22 5.22 -16.15
C LYS A 168 22.45 6.04 -15.78
N SER A 169 22.29 7.33 -15.45
CA SER A 169 23.41 8.16 -14.99
C SER A 169 24.01 7.71 -13.67
N MET A 170 23.26 6.93 -12.90
CA MET A 170 23.67 6.35 -11.61
C MET A 170 24.13 4.90 -11.73
N GLY A 171 24.17 4.33 -12.94
CA GLY A 171 24.68 2.98 -13.21
C GLY A 171 23.63 1.86 -13.19
N PHE A 172 22.34 2.20 -13.15
CA PHE A 172 21.25 1.24 -13.23
C PHE A 172 20.71 1.12 -14.66
N ASP A 173 20.18 -0.03 -15.03
CA ASP A 173 19.63 -0.26 -16.39
C ASP A 173 18.40 0.63 -16.67
N ASN A 174 17.53 0.80 -15.65
CA ASN A 174 16.34 1.65 -15.71
C ASN A 174 15.87 2.03 -14.32
N TYR A 175 14.87 2.90 -14.23
CA TYR A 175 14.34 3.41 -12.98
C TYR A 175 13.62 2.33 -12.14
N HIS A 176 12.98 1.34 -12.77
CA HIS A 176 12.31 0.25 -12.06
C HIS A 176 13.32 -0.57 -11.24
N ILE A 177 14.44 -0.95 -11.87
CA ILE A 177 15.53 -1.68 -11.19
C ILE A 177 16.14 -0.83 -10.08
N MET A 178 16.44 0.45 -10.36
CA MET A 178 16.97 1.37 -9.35
C MET A 178 16.06 1.46 -8.13
N SER A 179 14.75 1.61 -8.34
CA SER A 179 13.79 1.74 -7.24
C SER A 179 13.72 0.49 -6.37
N LEU A 180 13.75 -0.70 -6.97
CA LEU A 180 13.78 -1.96 -6.23
C LEU A 180 15.07 -2.09 -5.41
N GLU A 181 16.23 -1.89 -6.02
CA GLU A 181 17.52 -2.05 -5.34
C GLU A 181 17.70 -1.05 -4.19
N LEU A 182 17.31 0.23 -4.38
CA LEU A 182 17.32 1.23 -3.31
C LEU A 182 16.34 0.92 -2.18
N SER A 183 15.30 0.13 -2.46
CA SER A 183 14.35 -0.40 -1.48
C SER A 183 14.76 -1.77 -0.92
N GLU A 184 16.01 -2.22 -1.15
CA GLU A 184 16.52 -3.50 -0.68
C GLU A 184 15.78 -4.72 -1.23
N GLN A 185 15.26 -4.60 -2.47
CA GLN A 185 14.59 -5.66 -3.22
C GLN A 185 15.33 -5.89 -4.55
N THR A 186 15.14 -7.05 -5.15
CA THR A 186 15.65 -7.32 -6.50
C THR A 186 14.51 -7.67 -7.44
N ASN A 187 14.69 -7.32 -8.73
CA ASN A 187 13.70 -7.66 -9.73
C ASN A 187 13.43 -9.17 -9.80
N GLY A 188 14.49 -9.99 -9.71
CA GLY A 188 14.37 -11.45 -9.79
C GLY A 188 13.61 -12.06 -8.61
N GLU A 189 13.77 -11.55 -7.38
CA GLU A 189 13.01 -12.00 -6.21
C GLU A 189 11.53 -11.68 -6.36
N VAL A 190 11.20 -10.43 -6.73
CA VAL A 190 9.81 -10.01 -6.90
C VAL A 190 9.14 -10.76 -8.05
N GLU A 191 9.82 -10.88 -9.22
CA GLU A 191 9.30 -11.65 -10.36
C GLU A 191 9.01 -13.10 -10.01
N LYS A 192 9.90 -13.77 -9.26
CA LYS A 192 9.70 -15.16 -8.83
C LYS A 192 8.43 -15.31 -7.99
N ILE A 193 8.21 -14.41 -7.03
CA ILE A 193 7.01 -14.40 -6.18
C ILE A 193 5.75 -14.19 -7.04
N PHE A 194 5.77 -13.21 -7.95
CA PHE A 194 4.63 -12.91 -8.80
C PHE A 194 4.30 -14.05 -9.76
N LEU A 195 5.31 -14.74 -10.31
CA LEU A 195 5.11 -15.91 -11.17
C LEU A 195 4.52 -17.09 -10.38
N GLU A 196 4.98 -17.34 -9.15
CA GLU A 196 4.43 -18.37 -8.27
C GLU A 196 2.94 -18.12 -7.97
N LEU A 197 2.60 -16.87 -7.65
CA LEU A 197 1.22 -16.46 -7.41
C LEU A 197 0.35 -16.54 -8.67
N GLU A 198 0.85 -16.12 -9.84
CA GLU A 198 0.15 -16.24 -11.14
C GLU A 198 -0.27 -17.69 -11.37
N ASN A 199 0.66 -18.63 -11.23
CA ASN A 199 0.40 -20.06 -11.47
C ASN A 199 -0.61 -20.64 -10.47
N ALA A 200 -0.59 -20.18 -9.22
CA ALA A 200 -1.45 -20.71 -8.17
C ALA A 200 -2.86 -20.10 -8.20
N SER A 201 -3.00 -18.81 -8.54
CA SER A 201 -4.28 -18.10 -8.52
C SER A 201 -5.14 -18.34 -9.76
N GLU A 202 -4.53 -18.66 -10.92
CA GLU A 202 -5.19 -18.66 -12.22
C GLU A 202 -6.49 -19.48 -12.25
N LYS A 203 -6.45 -20.70 -11.73
CA LYS A 203 -7.62 -21.59 -11.72
C LYS A 203 -8.73 -21.00 -10.84
N LYS A 204 -8.39 -20.64 -9.60
CA LYS A 204 -9.39 -20.17 -8.64
C LYS A 204 -9.98 -18.82 -9.04
N PHE A 205 -9.13 -17.92 -9.52
CA PHE A 205 -9.63 -16.64 -10.05
C PHE A 205 -10.54 -16.83 -11.27
N THR A 206 -10.23 -17.77 -12.16
CA THR A 206 -11.08 -18.07 -13.31
C THR A 206 -12.47 -18.58 -12.87
N GLU A 207 -12.55 -19.43 -11.83
CA GLU A 207 -13.82 -19.87 -11.24
C GLU A 207 -14.64 -18.68 -10.72
N PHE A 208 -14.04 -17.83 -9.89
CA PHE A 208 -14.70 -16.62 -9.36
C PHE A 208 -15.08 -15.63 -10.45
N LYS A 209 -14.22 -15.47 -11.47
CA LYS A 209 -14.49 -14.58 -12.61
C LYS A 209 -15.70 -15.05 -13.39
N ASP A 210 -15.85 -16.36 -13.60
CA ASP A 210 -17.01 -16.93 -14.30
C ASP A 210 -18.30 -16.76 -13.47
N GLU A 211 -18.25 -16.97 -12.16
CA GLU A 211 -19.37 -16.72 -11.24
C GLU A 211 -19.79 -15.24 -11.26
N MET A 212 -18.83 -14.34 -11.18
CA MET A 212 -19.06 -12.90 -11.25
C MET A 212 -19.65 -12.48 -12.60
N ASP A 213 -19.13 -13.03 -13.70
CA ASP A 213 -19.65 -12.77 -15.05
C ASP A 213 -21.08 -13.24 -15.22
N GLU A 214 -21.47 -14.37 -14.58
CA GLU A 214 -22.85 -14.83 -14.52
C GLU A 214 -23.77 -13.82 -13.81
N VAL A 215 -23.33 -13.29 -12.66
CA VAL A 215 -24.07 -12.28 -11.90
C VAL A 215 -24.23 -11.00 -12.72
N PHE A 216 -23.18 -10.55 -13.40
CA PHE A 216 -23.21 -9.31 -14.16
C PHE A 216 -23.90 -9.43 -15.51
N SER A 217 -23.82 -10.57 -16.18
CA SER A 217 -24.64 -10.87 -17.36
C SER A 217 -26.13 -10.68 -17.05
N LYS A 218 -26.60 -11.25 -15.92
CA LYS A 218 -27.99 -11.08 -15.45
C LYS A 218 -28.30 -9.63 -15.03
N ARG A 219 -27.37 -8.97 -14.31
CA ARG A 219 -27.55 -7.62 -13.82
C ARG A 219 -27.73 -6.59 -14.94
N TYR A 220 -26.94 -6.72 -15.99
CA TYR A 220 -26.89 -5.77 -17.10
C TYR A 220 -27.68 -6.21 -18.34
N GLY A 221 -28.18 -7.44 -18.36
CA GLY A 221 -28.94 -7.97 -19.49
C GLY A 221 -28.11 -8.13 -20.77
N VAL A 222 -26.84 -8.50 -20.64
CA VAL A 222 -25.89 -8.73 -21.73
C VAL A 222 -25.28 -10.13 -21.65
N ASP A 223 -24.80 -10.68 -22.75
CA ASP A 223 -24.07 -11.95 -22.70
C ASP A 223 -22.71 -11.80 -21.98
N LYS A 224 -22.20 -12.87 -21.35
CA LYS A 224 -20.88 -12.88 -20.67
C LYS A 224 -19.75 -12.35 -21.60
N SER A 225 -19.78 -12.69 -22.88
CA SER A 225 -18.80 -12.24 -23.88
C SER A 225 -18.87 -10.73 -24.18
N GLU A 226 -19.99 -10.10 -23.85
CA GLU A 226 -20.22 -8.67 -24.05
C GLU A 226 -19.87 -7.83 -22.80
N LEU A 227 -19.52 -8.48 -21.67
CA LEU A 227 -19.03 -7.78 -20.51
C LEU A 227 -17.73 -7.02 -20.83
N LYS A 228 -17.66 -5.77 -20.37
CA LYS A 228 -16.56 -4.81 -20.65
C LYS A 228 -16.09 -4.19 -19.33
N PRO A 229 -14.96 -3.49 -19.31
CA PRO A 229 -14.36 -2.93 -18.07
C PRO A 229 -15.35 -2.16 -17.19
N TRP A 230 -16.29 -1.42 -17.76
CA TRP A 230 -17.29 -0.64 -17.02
C TRP A 230 -18.36 -1.46 -16.26
N HIS A 231 -18.43 -2.77 -16.50
CA HIS A 231 -19.37 -3.64 -15.80
C HIS A 231 -18.84 -4.16 -14.45
N TYR A 232 -17.55 -4.01 -14.16
CA TYR A 232 -16.92 -4.56 -12.95
C TYR A 232 -16.90 -3.58 -11.76
N GLN A 233 -17.73 -2.51 -11.81
CA GLN A 233 -18.02 -1.60 -10.70
C GLN A 233 -16.81 -0.82 -10.13
N ASP A 234 -15.67 -0.90 -10.80
CA ASP A 234 -14.44 -0.17 -10.48
C ASP A 234 -13.75 0.27 -11.77
N LEU A 235 -13.03 1.41 -11.75
CA LEU A 235 -12.38 1.97 -12.93
C LEU A 235 -11.32 1.05 -13.55
N PHE A 236 -10.73 0.18 -12.74
CA PHE A 236 -9.62 -0.71 -13.12
C PHE A 236 -9.86 -2.17 -12.72
N PHE A 237 -11.01 -2.46 -12.13
CA PHE A 237 -11.27 -3.75 -11.49
C PHE A 237 -10.16 -4.13 -10.49
N GLN A 238 -9.75 -3.15 -9.69
CA GLN A 238 -8.75 -3.33 -8.63
C GLN A 238 -9.38 -3.82 -7.32
N GLN A 239 -10.69 -3.65 -7.16
CA GLN A 239 -11.49 -4.15 -6.05
C GLN A 239 -12.55 -5.08 -6.61
N ALA A 240 -12.78 -6.19 -5.92
CA ALA A 240 -13.86 -7.06 -6.30
C ALA A 240 -15.22 -6.39 -6.02
N PRO A 241 -16.17 -6.51 -6.94
CA PRO A 241 -17.54 -6.16 -6.64
C PRO A 241 -18.15 -7.17 -5.66
N GLN A 242 -19.08 -6.72 -4.83
CA GLN A 242 -19.83 -7.64 -3.97
C GLN A 242 -20.84 -8.41 -4.80
N ILE A 243 -20.67 -9.72 -4.91
CA ILE A 243 -21.57 -10.61 -5.66
C ILE A 243 -22.42 -11.51 -4.75
N TYR A 244 -22.07 -11.58 -3.46
CA TYR A 244 -22.81 -12.36 -2.47
C TYR A 244 -23.77 -11.49 -1.66
N ASP A 245 -24.91 -12.09 -1.22
CA ASP A 245 -25.98 -11.37 -0.53
C ASP A 245 -25.73 -11.23 0.97
N PHE A 246 -25.01 -10.18 1.35
CA PHE A 246 -24.90 -9.73 2.74
C PHE A 246 -24.61 -8.21 2.77
N ASP A 247 -24.94 -7.57 3.89
CA ASP A 247 -24.63 -6.19 4.18
C ASP A 247 -23.98 -6.14 5.57
N LEU A 248 -22.70 -5.75 5.62
CA LEU A 248 -21.94 -5.65 6.86
C LEU A 248 -22.19 -4.33 7.58
N ASP A 249 -22.51 -3.24 6.87
CA ASP A 249 -22.69 -1.90 7.46
C ASP A 249 -23.75 -1.90 8.56
N LYS A 250 -24.79 -2.72 8.41
CA LYS A 250 -25.85 -2.86 9.43
C LYS A 250 -25.35 -3.31 10.80
N PHE A 251 -24.19 -3.97 10.88
CA PHE A 251 -23.61 -4.42 12.13
C PHE A 251 -22.66 -3.40 12.75
N TYR A 252 -22.11 -2.48 11.95
CA TYR A 252 -21.10 -1.51 12.35
C TYR A 252 -21.69 -0.12 12.69
N SER A 253 -22.88 -0.08 13.32
CA SER A 253 -23.53 1.17 13.72
C SER A 253 -23.03 1.74 15.07
N GLY A 254 -22.24 0.98 15.82
CA GLY A 254 -21.68 1.35 17.12
C GLY A 254 -20.43 2.23 17.03
N ASP A 255 -19.85 2.56 18.18
CA ASP A 255 -18.62 3.34 18.29
C ASP A 255 -17.40 2.50 17.86
N ILE A 256 -17.00 2.67 16.61
CA ILE A 256 -15.89 1.97 15.94
C ILE A 256 -14.58 2.18 16.70
N LEU A 257 -14.28 3.42 17.13
CA LEU A 257 -13.04 3.74 17.81
C LEU A 257 -12.95 3.01 19.15
N LYS A 258 -14.06 2.95 19.89
CA LYS A 258 -14.12 2.22 21.14
C LYS A 258 -13.97 0.71 20.98
N ILE A 259 -14.54 0.17 19.91
CA ILE A 259 -14.40 -1.25 19.56
C ILE A 259 -12.94 -1.56 19.22
N ALA A 260 -12.31 -0.76 18.37
CA ALA A 260 -10.91 -0.92 17.99
C ALA A 260 -9.97 -0.80 19.21
N GLU A 261 -10.15 0.22 20.05
CA GLU A 261 -9.39 0.41 21.30
C GLU A 261 -9.48 -0.84 22.20
N THR A 262 -10.70 -1.35 22.39
CA THR A 262 -10.94 -2.53 23.21
C THR A 262 -10.25 -3.78 22.64
N PHE A 263 -10.33 -3.96 21.32
CA PHE A 263 -9.67 -5.06 20.62
C PHE A 263 -8.15 -5.00 20.82
N TYR A 264 -7.51 -3.87 20.50
CA TYR A 264 -6.07 -3.72 20.62
C TYR A 264 -5.57 -3.88 22.06
N LYS A 265 -6.32 -3.38 23.04
CA LYS A 265 -6.02 -3.59 24.46
C LYS A 265 -6.07 -5.06 24.84
N ASN A 266 -7.06 -5.81 24.36
CA ASN A 266 -7.20 -7.25 24.65
C ASN A 266 -6.06 -8.09 24.05
N ILE A 267 -5.44 -7.65 22.96
CA ILE A 267 -4.27 -8.33 22.39
C ILE A 267 -2.93 -7.86 22.97
N GLY A 268 -2.95 -6.97 23.97
CA GLY A 268 -1.75 -6.47 24.64
C GLY A 268 -1.01 -5.36 23.86
N LEU A 269 -1.72 -4.65 22.97
CA LEU A 269 -1.24 -3.51 22.18
C LEU A 269 -2.11 -2.29 22.49
N ASP A 270 -1.78 -1.53 23.54
CA ASP A 270 -2.56 -0.37 23.95
C ASP A 270 -2.41 0.80 22.97
N VAL A 271 -3.52 1.26 22.40
CA VAL A 271 -3.61 2.35 21.43
C VAL A 271 -4.22 3.64 21.98
N THR A 272 -4.57 3.67 23.27
CA THR A 272 -5.28 4.81 23.90
C THR A 272 -4.58 6.14 23.65
N LYS A 273 -3.27 6.22 23.90
CA LYS A 273 -2.49 7.45 23.68
C LYS A 273 -2.35 7.83 22.21
N ILE A 274 -2.41 6.86 21.29
CA ILE A 274 -2.37 7.10 19.85
C ILE A 274 -3.68 7.78 19.43
N LEU A 275 -4.83 7.22 19.83
CA LEU A 275 -6.15 7.80 19.54
C LEU A 275 -6.30 9.21 20.09
N GLU A 276 -5.84 9.48 21.33
CA GLU A 276 -5.87 10.81 21.95
C GLU A 276 -5.12 11.89 21.17
N ARG A 277 -4.06 11.54 20.42
CA ARG A 277 -3.22 12.46 19.66
C ARG A 277 -3.63 12.60 18.19
N SER A 278 -4.55 11.74 17.76
CA SER A 278 -4.93 11.57 16.36
C SER A 278 -6.02 12.54 15.90
N SER A 279 -6.15 12.70 14.59
CA SER A 279 -7.21 13.47 13.96
C SER A 279 -8.22 12.51 13.32
N LEU A 280 -9.30 12.20 14.05
CA LEU A 280 -10.17 11.05 13.77
C LEU A 280 -11.46 11.41 13.03
N TYR A 281 -11.83 12.68 13.00
CA TYR A 281 -13.11 13.14 12.44
C TYR A 281 -12.91 14.12 11.29
N GLU A 282 -13.93 14.25 10.46
CA GLU A 282 -13.93 15.17 9.33
C GLU A 282 -13.83 16.63 9.80
N ILE A 283 -12.93 17.37 9.18
CA ILE A 283 -12.75 18.81 9.38
C ILE A 283 -12.67 19.45 7.98
N PRO A 284 -13.29 20.63 7.75
CA PRO A 284 -13.20 21.31 6.47
C PRO A 284 -11.74 21.57 6.04
N GLY A 285 -11.40 21.15 4.83
CA GLY A 285 -10.04 21.28 4.27
C GLY A 285 -9.08 20.14 4.60
N LYS A 286 -9.45 19.23 5.49
CA LYS A 286 -8.63 18.08 5.87
C LYS A 286 -8.47 17.10 4.70
N TYR A 287 -7.27 16.50 4.62
CA TYR A 287 -6.98 15.42 3.68
C TYR A 287 -7.94 14.25 3.85
N GLN A 288 -8.41 13.68 2.74
CA GLN A 288 -9.52 12.72 2.76
C GLN A 288 -9.10 11.25 2.94
N HIS A 289 -7.83 10.94 2.71
CA HIS A 289 -7.32 9.58 2.89
C HIS A 289 -6.83 9.36 4.32
N ALA A 290 -7.11 8.17 4.86
CA ALA A 290 -6.53 7.74 6.12
C ALA A 290 -5.02 7.47 5.97
N TYR A 291 -4.27 7.70 7.04
CA TYR A 291 -2.88 7.29 7.16
C TYR A 291 -2.40 7.31 8.61
N CYS A 292 -1.37 6.52 8.88
CA CYS A 292 -0.60 6.55 10.13
C CYS A 292 0.75 7.23 9.92
N ILE A 293 1.23 7.97 10.91
CA ILE A 293 2.51 8.67 10.88
C ILE A 293 3.27 8.53 12.20
N ASP A 294 4.55 8.20 12.11
CA ASP A 294 5.51 8.25 13.21
C ASP A 294 6.24 9.60 13.15
N MET A 295 5.93 10.49 14.09
CA MET A 295 6.42 11.86 14.10
C MET A 295 7.91 11.96 14.43
N ASP A 296 8.38 11.13 15.34
CA ASP A 296 9.70 11.31 15.97
C ASP A 296 10.52 10.03 16.14
N ARG A 297 9.98 8.88 15.72
CA ARG A 297 10.53 7.54 15.94
C ARG A 297 10.85 7.26 17.41
N SER A 298 10.04 7.85 18.30
CA SER A 298 10.26 7.76 19.75
C SER A 298 8.95 7.67 20.54
N GLY A 299 7.82 7.43 19.85
CA GLY A 299 6.52 7.16 20.44
C GLY A 299 5.44 8.22 20.19
N ASP A 300 5.73 9.31 19.49
CA ASP A 300 4.68 10.22 18.98
C ASP A 300 4.14 9.68 17.66
N VAL A 301 3.25 8.71 17.76
CA VAL A 301 2.56 8.10 16.62
C VAL A 301 1.12 8.61 16.59
N ARG A 302 0.63 8.94 15.40
CA ARG A 302 -0.71 9.49 15.17
C ARG A 302 -1.34 8.88 13.94
N ILE A 303 -2.68 8.78 13.95
CA ILE A 303 -3.47 8.41 12.77
C ILE A 303 -4.37 9.58 12.33
N MET A 304 -4.58 9.67 11.02
CA MET A 304 -5.52 10.60 10.42
C MET A 304 -6.63 9.81 9.74
N GLU A 305 -7.87 10.11 10.12
CA GLU A 305 -9.06 9.46 9.60
C GLU A 305 -10.24 10.44 9.53
N SER A 306 -11.30 10.06 8.84
CA SER A 306 -12.60 10.74 8.84
C SER A 306 -13.70 9.73 9.14
N VAL A 307 -13.67 9.17 10.35
CA VAL A 307 -14.44 8.00 10.80
C VAL A 307 -15.94 8.20 10.65
N LYS A 308 -16.59 7.18 10.09
CA LYS A 308 -18.05 6.99 10.07
C LYS A 308 -18.35 5.57 10.57
N ASN A 309 -19.54 5.38 11.12
CA ASN A 309 -19.94 4.07 11.65
C ASN A 309 -20.40 3.15 10.51
N ASN A 310 -19.46 2.45 9.90
CA ASN A 310 -19.67 1.41 8.89
C ASN A 310 -18.48 0.44 8.83
N GLU A 311 -18.60 -0.64 8.08
CA GLU A 311 -17.57 -1.68 7.97
C GLU A 311 -16.27 -1.14 7.38
N HIS A 312 -16.35 -0.33 6.33
CA HIS A 312 -15.19 0.27 5.68
C HIS A 312 -14.29 1.04 6.68
N TRP A 313 -14.90 1.87 7.53
CA TRP A 313 -14.13 2.61 8.54
C TRP A 313 -13.66 1.74 9.70
N MET A 314 -14.35 0.63 10.01
CA MET A 314 -13.80 -0.36 10.94
C MET A 314 -12.55 -1.02 10.37
N GLU A 315 -12.57 -1.47 9.11
CA GLU A 315 -11.40 -2.01 8.42
C GLU A 315 -10.25 -1.01 8.41
N THR A 316 -10.53 0.24 8.00
CA THR A 316 -9.54 1.32 7.93
C THR A 316 -8.95 1.62 9.30
N THR A 317 -9.77 1.79 10.34
CA THR A 317 -9.27 2.09 11.71
C THR A 317 -8.41 0.95 12.26
N LEU A 318 -8.82 -0.29 12.05
CA LEU A 318 -8.01 -1.45 12.45
C LEU A 318 -6.67 -1.49 11.68
N HIS A 319 -6.68 -1.14 10.41
CA HIS A 319 -5.50 -1.07 9.55
C HIS A 319 -4.53 0.03 10.02
N GLU A 320 -5.00 1.27 10.17
CA GLU A 320 -4.13 2.38 10.59
C GLU A 320 -3.58 2.20 12.00
N LEU A 321 -4.37 1.64 12.90
CA LEU A 321 -3.88 1.25 14.22
C LEU A 321 -2.88 0.09 14.16
N GLY A 322 -2.95 -0.76 13.13
CA GLY A 322 -1.93 -1.79 12.85
C GLY A 322 -0.56 -1.18 12.56
N HIS A 323 -0.50 -0.16 11.70
CA HIS A 323 0.71 0.64 11.52
C HIS A 323 1.15 1.32 12.82
N ALA A 324 0.19 1.87 13.56
CA ALA A 324 0.50 2.62 14.76
C ALA A 324 1.10 1.75 15.87
N VAL A 325 0.65 0.52 16.04
CA VAL A 325 1.26 -0.41 17.01
C VAL A 325 2.61 -0.92 16.55
N ASP A 326 2.83 -1.08 15.24
CA ASP A 326 4.16 -1.35 14.72
C ASP A 326 5.13 -0.20 15.05
N PHE A 327 4.76 1.04 14.75
CA PHE A 327 5.62 2.21 14.99
C PHE A 327 5.90 2.44 16.47
N SER A 328 4.90 2.31 17.34
CA SER A 328 5.00 2.63 18.75
C SER A 328 5.68 1.56 19.64
N ASN A 329 5.83 0.33 19.14
CA ASN A 329 6.42 -0.79 19.89
C ASN A 329 7.81 -1.21 19.40
N ARG A 330 8.46 -0.43 18.54
CA ARG A 330 9.86 -0.63 18.15
C ARG A 330 10.81 -0.32 19.30
N ASP A 331 11.98 -0.93 19.27
CA ASP A 331 13.04 -0.66 20.26
C ASP A 331 13.57 0.77 20.09
N ASN A 332 13.14 1.67 20.97
CA ASN A 332 13.56 3.07 20.96
C ASN A 332 14.96 3.29 21.58
N THR A 333 15.62 2.23 22.04
CA THR A 333 17.03 2.28 22.47
C THR A 333 18.00 2.12 21.30
N MET A 334 17.52 1.65 20.14
CA MET A 334 18.31 1.59 18.92
C MET A 334 18.71 3.00 18.42
N PRO A 335 19.79 3.10 17.61
CA PRO A 335 20.09 4.32 16.86
C PRO A 335 18.87 4.79 16.04
N TYR A 336 18.69 6.09 15.89
CA TYR A 336 17.52 6.71 15.25
C TYR A 336 17.23 6.19 13.82
N LEU A 337 18.30 5.91 13.04
CA LEU A 337 18.18 5.34 11.70
C LEU A 337 17.54 3.94 11.68
N LEU A 338 17.68 3.17 12.75
CA LEU A 338 17.18 1.79 12.84
C LEU A 338 15.76 1.70 13.41
N ARG A 339 15.15 2.82 13.83
CA ARG A 339 13.80 2.88 14.42
C ARG A 339 12.69 2.95 13.37
N LEU A 340 12.97 2.64 12.12
CA LEU A 340 11.99 2.50 11.04
C LEU A 340 11.53 1.05 10.90
N GLU A 341 10.49 0.80 10.11
CA GLU A 341 10.12 -0.54 9.66
C GLU A 341 11.23 -1.20 8.85
N ALA A 342 11.34 -2.51 8.95
CA ALA A 342 12.33 -3.24 8.16
C ALA A 342 12.15 -3.00 6.66
N HIS A 343 10.89 -2.92 6.22
CA HIS A 343 10.47 -2.51 4.88
C HIS A 343 9.01 -2.05 4.91
N THR A 344 8.60 -1.24 3.94
CA THR A 344 7.21 -0.74 3.83
C THR A 344 6.18 -1.88 3.81
N PHE A 345 6.42 -2.99 3.09
CA PHE A 345 5.48 -4.10 3.08
C PHE A 345 5.40 -4.85 4.41
N VAL A 346 6.42 -4.74 5.29
CA VAL A 346 6.41 -5.38 6.62
C VAL A 346 5.42 -4.67 7.54
N THR A 347 5.46 -3.34 7.61
CA THR A 347 4.45 -2.59 8.37
C THR A 347 3.06 -2.73 7.74
N GLU A 348 2.97 -2.74 6.41
CA GLU A 348 1.72 -3.02 5.68
C GLU A 348 1.13 -4.39 6.06
N SER A 349 1.97 -5.42 6.26
CA SER A 349 1.49 -6.74 6.66
C SER A 349 0.82 -6.76 8.04
N ILE A 350 1.32 -5.97 8.99
CA ILE A 350 0.71 -5.82 10.32
C ILE A 350 -0.64 -5.10 10.19
N ALA A 351 -0.69 -4.03 9.41
CA ALA A 351 -1.90 -3.29 9.16
C ALA A 351 -2.99 -4.14 8.48
N LEU A 352 -2.62 -4.88 7.42
CA LEU A 352 -3.50 -5.82 6.72
C LEU A 352 -3.97 -6.97 7.62
N LEU A 353 -3.09 -7.51 8.47
CA LEU A 353 -3.45 -8.55 9.44
C LEU A 353 -4.56 -8.11 10.39
N PHE A 354 -4.51 -6.85 10.84
CA PHE A 354 -5.54 -6.31 11.71
C PHE A 354 -6.77 -5.79 10.96
N GLY A 355 -6.61 -5.13 9.82
CA GLY A 355 -7.71 -4.61 9.00
C GLY A 355 -8.72 -5.69 8.63
N ARG A 356 -8.23 -6.89 8.22
CA ARG A 356 -9.11 -8.02 7.83
C ARG A 356 -10.00 -8.55 8.96
N ASN A 357 -9.83 -8.09 10.22
CA ASN A 357 -10.71 -8.47 11.34
C ASN A 357 -12.11 -7.85 11.24
N SER A 358 -12.31 -6.79 10.52
CA SER A 358 -13.66 -6.26 10.23
C SER A 358 -14.58 -7.31 9.59
N LYS A 359 -13.99 -8.25 8.83
CA LYS A 359 -14.67 -9.37 8.16
C LYS A 359 -14.39 -10.73 8.83
N ASN A 360 -13.93 -10.74 10.07
CA ASN A 360 -13.67 -11.93 10.86
C ASN A 360 -14.88 -12.25 11.76
N ILE A 361 -15.50 -13.40 11.54
CA ILE A 361 -16.72 -13.82 12.25
C ILE A 361 -16.50 -13.87 13.77
N THR A 362 -15.34 -14.34 14.23
CA THR A 362 -15.02 -14.39 15.68
C THR A 362 -14.91 -12.97 16.27
N PHE A 363 -14.28 -12.05 15.53
CA PHE A 363 -14.24 -10.64 15.92
C PHE A 363 -15.65 -10.03 15.96
N MET A 364 -16.46 -10.26 14.91
CA MET A 364 -17.83 -9.75 14.82
C MET A 364 -18.71 -10.27 15.97
N LYS A 365 -18.61 -11.55 16.32
CA LYS A 365 -19.33 -12.11 17.48
C LYS A 365 -18.90 -11.45 18.79
N LYS A 366 -17.61 -11.27 19.00
CA LYS A 366 -17.05 -10.85 20.28
C LYS A 366 -17.12 -9.35 20.53
N TYR A 367 -16.92 -8.53 19.51
CA TYR A 367 -16.81 -7.07 19.64
C TYR A 367 -18.00 -6.32 19.05
N ILE A 368 -18.68 -6.88 18.06
CA ILE A 368 -19.84 -6.27 17.40
C ILE A 368 -21.14 -6.86 17.98
N GLY A 369 -21.13 -8.11 18.45
CA GLY A 369 -22.29 -8.77 19.01
C GLY A 369 -23.25 -9.34 17.97
N ILE A 370 -22.74 -9.73 16.78
CA ILE A 370 -23.55 -10.44 15.79
C ILE A 370 -24.06 -11.75 16.35
N ASP A 371 -25.34 -12.05 16.18
CA ASP A 371 -25.94 -13.27 16.68
C ASP A 371 -25.62 -14.50 15.81
N GLU A 372 -25.78 -15.71 16.39
CA GLU A 372 -25.42 -16.96 15.76
C GLU A 372 -26.23 -17.23 14.48
N LYS A 373 -27.48 -16.78 14.42
CA LYS A 373 -28.34 -16.96 13.23
C LYS A 373 -27.83 -16.14 12.05
N GLU A 374 -27.40 -14.90 12.30
CA GLU A 374 -26.81 -14.06 11.25
C GLU A 374 -25.44 -14.60 10.83
N VAL A 375 -24.63 -15.10 11.79
CA VAL A 375 -23.36 -15.78 11.49
C VAL A 375 -23.57 -16.92 10.52
N GLU A 376 -24.48 -17.86 10.83
CA GLU A 376 -24.78 -19.00 9.97
C GLU A 376 -25.28 -18.58 8.58
N ARG A 377 -25.99 -17.46 8.50
CA ARG A 377 -26.49 -16.93 7.23
C ARG A 377 -25.40 -16.38 6.31
N ILE A 378 -24.36 -15.74 6.88
CA ILE A 378 -23.38 -15.00 6.06
C ILE A 378 -21.98 -15.63 5.99
N LYS A 379 -21.62 -16.55 6.89
CA LYS A 379 -20.23 -17.04 7.05
C LYS A 379 -19.60 -17.56 5.76
N ASP A 380 -20.35 -18.37 4.98
CA ASP A 380 -19.83 -18.96 3.75
C ASP A 380 -19.72 -17.91 2.63
N ALA A 381 -20.75 -17.08 2.47
CA ALA A 381 -20.76 -15.97 1.52
C ALA A 381 -19.63 -14.97 1.82
N LEU A 382 -19.42 -14.64 3.09
CA LEU A 382 -18.36 -13.74 3.53
C LEU A 382 -16.97 -14.35 3.25
N LYS A 383 -16.78 -15.64 3.49
CA LYS A 383 -15.53 -16.36 3.18
C LYS A 383 -15.23 -16.33 1.68
N GLN A 384 -16.23 -16.59 0.83
CA GLN A 384 -16.06 -16.55 -0.63
C GLN A 384 -15.76 -15.12 -1.11
N GLN A 385 -16.46 -14.11 -0.58
CA GLN A 385 -16.16 -12.71 -0.92
C GLN A 385 -14.74 -12.31 -0.52
N LYS A 386 -14.26 -12.71 0.66
CA LYS A 386 -12.86 -12.46 1.07
C LYS A 386 -11.86 -13.08 0.10
N LYS A 387 -12.08 -14.31 -0.36
CA LYS A 387 -11.22 -14.93 -1.37
C LYS A 387 -11.26 -14.16 -2.69
N LEU A 388 -12.45 -13.78 -3.14
CA LEU A 388 -12.62 -13.00 -4.37
C LEU A 388 -11.93 -11.61 -4.26
N ASP A 389 -12.08 -10.92 -3.12
CA ASP A 389 -11.44 -9.62 -2.88
C ASP A 389 -9.91 -9.71 -3.01
N GLU A 390 -9.31 -10.72 -2.38
CA GLU A 390 -7.86 -10.94 -2.38
C GLU A 390 -7.34 -11.34 -3.77
N LEU A 391 -8.06 -12.20 -4.49
CA LEU A 391 -7.66 -12.63 -5.82
C LEU A 391 -7.86 -11.53 -6.88
N ALA A 392 -8.95 -10.77 -6.82
CA ALA A 392 -9.14 -9.64 -7.73
C ALA A 392 -8.03 -8.59 -7.56
N PHE A 393 -7.65 -8.30 -6.31
CA PHE A 393 -6.54 -7.40 -6.04
C PHE A 393 -5.18 -7.98 -6.50
N LEU A 394 -4.95 -9.27 -6.33
CA LEU A 394 -3.75 -9.94 -6.83
C LEU A 394 -3.63 -9.81 -8.35
N GLU A 395 -4.69 -10.15 -9.08
CA GLU A 395 -4.67 -10.09 -10.56
C GLU A 395 -4.52 -8.64 -11.08
N TRP A 396 -5.13 -7.68 -10.40
CA TRP A 396 -4.86 -6.27 -10.66
C TRP A 396 -3.39 -5.91 -10.39
N SER A 397 -2.81 -6.40 -9.31
CA SER A 397 -1.40 -6.14 -8.97
C SER A 397 -0.44 -6.80 -9.96
N GLN A 398 -0.81 -7.95 -10.55
CA GLN A 398 -0.11 -8.57 -11.67
C GLN A 398 -0.08 -7.64 -12.89
N VAL A 399 -1.22 -7.02 -13.22
CA VAL A 399 -1.28 -6.01 -14.31
C VAL A 399 -0.32 -4.87 -14.01
N MET A 400 -0.40 -4.27 -12.82
CA MET A 400 0.40 -3.11 -12.47
C MET A 400 1.90 -3.39 -12.46
N PHE A 401 2.33 -4.46 -11.78
CA PHE A 401 3.75 -4.81 -11.68
C PHE A 401 4.37 -5.13 -13.04
N ASN A 402 3.72 -5.98 -13.83
CA ASN A 402 4.25 -6.39 -15.12
C ASN A 402 4.19 -5.25 -16.15
N PHE A 403 3.12 -4.45 -16.16
CA PHE A 403 3.02 -3.30 -17.03
C PHE A 403 4.10 -2.26 -16.71
N GLU A 404 4.26 -1.89 -15.44
CA GLU A 404 5.22 -0.86 -15.04
C GLU A 404 6.67 -1.29 -15.29
N ARG A 405 7.01 -2.55 -15.06
CA ARG A 405 8.31 -3.12 -15.43
C ARG A 405 8.60 -2.97 -16.92
N GLU A 406 7.66 -3.35 -17.80
CA GLU A 406 7.83 -3.23 -19.25
C GLU A 406 7.81 -1.78 -19.72
N LEU A 407 7.03 -0.91 -19.06
CA LEU A 407 7.00 0.53 -19.33
C LEU A 407 8.39 1.17 -19.12
N TYR A 408 9.06 0.89 -18.01
CA TYR A 408 10.42 1.40 -17.75
C TYR A 408 11.47 0.72 -18.62
N ARG A 409 11.28 -0.53 -19.00
CA ARG A 409 12.20 -1.26 -19.90
C ARG A 409 12.18 -0.69 -21.29
N ASN A 410 11.02 -0.40 -21.85
CA ASN A 410 10.84 0.17 -23.19
C ASN A 410 9.63 1.13 -23.26
N PRO A 411 9.80 2.41 -22.94
CA PRO A 411 8.70 3.38 -22.98
C PRO A 411 8.23 3.76 -24.38
N GLU A 412 8.91 3.30 -25.44
CA GLU A 412 8.57 3.59 -26.84
C GLU A 412 7.70 2.50 -27.49
N GLN A 413 7.38 1.42 -26.79
CA GLN A 413 6.52 0.36 -27.32
C GLN A 413 5.06 0.78 -27.37
N ASP A 414 4.20 -0.02 -28.00
CA ASP A 414 2.75 0.18 -27.98
C ASP A 414 2.18 -0.11 -26.57
N LEU A 415 2.15 0.93 -25.74
CA LEU A 415 1.72 0.83 -24.35
C LEU A 415 0.22 0.61 -24.20
N ASN A 416 -0.59 1.09 -25.16
CA ASN A 416 -2.03 0.87 -25.15
C ASN A 416 -2.33 -0.62 -25.37
N LYS A 417 -1.65 -1.23 -26.32
CA LYS A 417 -1.75 -2.67 -26.56
C LYS A 417 -1.21 -3.48 -25.37
N LEU A 418 -0.03 -3.13 -24.87
CA LEU A 418 0.58 -3.79 -23.72
C LEU A 418 -0.36 -3.79 -22.51
N TRP A 419 -0.97 -2.65 -22.20
CA TRP A 419 -1.93 -2.53 -21.09
C TRP A 419 -3.09 -3.51 -21.22
N TRP A 420 -3.74 -3.52 -22.38
CA TRP A 420 -4.90 -4.38 -22.59
C TRP A 420 -4.55 -5.86 -22.71
N ASP A 421 -3.35 -6.18 -23.20
CA ASP A 421 -2.83 -7.55 -23.17
C ASP A 421 -2.64 -8.04 -21.72
N MET A 422 -2.12 -7.19 -20.82
CA MET A 422 -1.98 -7.50 -19.38
C MET A 422 -3.36 -7.64 -18.70
N VAL A 423 -4.29 -6.71 -18.94
CA VAL A 423 -5.66 -6.78 -18.42
C VAL A 423 -6.36 -8.07 -18.90
N LYS A 424 -6.22 -8.42 -20.18
CA LYS A 424 -6.76 -9.66 -20.72
C LYS A 424 -6.12 -10.90 -20.07
N LYS A 425 -4.80 -10.90 -19.89
CA LYS A 425 -4.09 -12.03 -19.31
C LYS A 425 -4.50 -12.27 -17.86
N TYR A 426 -4.42 -11.24 -17.04
CA TYR A 426 -4.58 -11.37 -15.58
C TYR A 426 -6.04 -11.21 -15.14
N GLN A 427 -6.72 -10.16 -15.57
CA GLN A 427 -8.10 -9.91 -15.12
C GLN A 427 -9.18 -10.62 -15.97
N LYS A 428 -8.76 -11.36 -17.01
CA LYS A 428 -9.66 -12.12 -17.89
C LYS A 428 -10.73 -11.24 -18.57
N ILE A 429 -10.43 -9.96 -18.81
CA ILE A 429 -11.32 -9.02 -19.51
C ILE A 429 -10.88 -8.90 -20.96
N ASN A 430 -11.69 -9.41 -21.90
CA ASN A 430 -11.40 -9.32 -23.32
C ASN A 430 -11.88 -7.99 -23.90
N PHE A 431 -11.00 -7.00 -23.84
CA PHE A 431 -11.28 -5.65 -24.34
C PHE A 431 -10.01 -5.03 -24.92
N TYR A 432 -10.18 -4.16 -25.89
CA TYR A 432 -9.11 -3.32 -26.43
C TYR A 432 -9.69 -2.01 -26.93
N ARG A 433 -8.98 -0.93 -26.69
CA ARG A 433 -9.11 0.34 -27.42
C ARG A 433 -7.76 1.04 -27.48
N ASP A 434 -7.51 1.74 -28.57
CA ASP A 434 -6.28 2.50 -28.75
C ASP A 434 -6.37 3.86 -28.04
N LYS A 435 -6.27 3.80 -26.71
CA LYS A 435 -6.32 4.95 -25.80
C LYS A 435 -5.40 4.69 -24.60
N PRO A 436 -4.77 5.73 -24.03
CA PRO A 436 -3.82 5.60 -22.92
C PRO A 436 -4.53 5.41 -21.57
N ASP A 437 -5.34 4.37 -21.45
CA ASP A 437 -6.07 4.07 -20.21
C ASP A 437 -5.15 3.80 -19.03
N TRP A 438 -3.98 3.21 -19.29
CA TRP A 438 -2.90 3.00 -18.32
C TRP A 438 -2.45 4.31 -17.66
N ALA A 439 -2.39 5.41 -18.43
CA ALA A 439 -1.96 6.71 -17.94
C ALA A 439 -2.95 7.35 -16.97
N SER A 440 -4.20 6.86 -16.90
CA SER A 440 -5.18 7.32 -15.90
C SER A 440 -4.95 6.74 -14.50
N LYS A 441 -3.90 5.91 -14.29
CA LYS A 441 -3.54 5.40 -12.95
C LYS A 441 -2.47 6.28 -12.30
N ILE A 442 -2.87 7.07 -11.32
CA ILE A 442 -1.98 8.04 -10.62
C ILE A 442 -0.71 7.41 -10.04
N HIS A 443 -0.75 6.12 -9.66
CA HIS A 443 0.40 5.44 -9.05
C HIS A 443 1.63 5.45 -9.93
N ILE A 444 1.49 5.34 -11.26
CA ILE A 444 2.62 5.39 -12.20
C ILE A 444 3.35 6.74 -12.13
N ALA A 445 2.62 7.82 -11.86
CA ALA A 445 3.20 9.16 -11.71
C ALA A 445 3.74 9.42 -10.28
N SER A 446 2.89 9.23 -9.26
CA SER A 446 3.13 9.70 -7.90
C SER A 446 3.74 8.64 -6.97
N TYR A 447 3.51 7.35 -7.26
CA TYR A 447 4.01 6.23 -6.46
C TYR A 447 4.63 5.13 -7.36
N PRO A 448 5.68 5.47 -8.14
CA PRO A 448 6.25 4.53 -9.10
C PRO A 448 6.92 3.34 -8.40
N VAL A 449 6.81 2.17 -9.03
CA VAL A 449 7.44 0.91 -8.56
C VAL A 449 7.03 0.57 -7.11
N TYR A 450 5.74 0.72 -6.80
CA TYR A 450 5.25 0.51 -5.43
C TYR A 450 4.28 -0.66 -5.29
N TYR A 451 3.50 -0.97 -6.34
CA TYR A 451 2.33 -1.85 -6.25
C TYR A 451 2.62 -3.26 -5.74
N HIS A 452 3.80 -3.81 -6.05
CA HIS A 452 4.23 -5.12 -5.58
C HIS A 452 4.30 -5.20 -4.03
N ASN A 453 4.56 -4.09 -3.34
CA ASN A 453 4.64 -4.07 -1.88
C ASN A 453 3.31 -4.41 -1.20
N TYR A 454 2.17 -4.07 -1.81
CA TYR A 454 0.87 -4.50 -1.30
C TYR A 454 0.73 -6.03 -1.32
N VAL A 455 1.18 -6.68 -2.41
CA VAL A 455 1.14 -8.14 -2.53
C VAL A 455 2.08 -8.81 -1.53
N LEU A 456 3.31 -8.30 -1.40
CA LEU A 456 4.27 -8.81 -0.41
C LEU A 456 3.74 -8.64 1.02
N GLY A 457 3.06 -7.52 1.32
CA GLY A 457 2.37 -7.29 2.58
C GLY A 457 1.28 -8.32 2.84
N LYS A 458 0.45 -8.64 1.84
CA LYS A 458 -0.61 -9.66 1.95
C LYS A 458 -0.02 -11.06 2.17
N ILE A 459 1.07 -11.42 1.49
CA ILE A 459 1.77 -12.69 1.70
C ILE A 459 2.26 -12.80 3.16
N LEU A 460 2.95 -11.77 3.64
CA LEU A 460 3.46 -11.77 5.01
C LEU A 460 2.32 -11.75 6.04
N ALA A 461 1.22 -11.03 5.79
CA ALA A 461 0.03 -11.05 6.65
C ALA A 461 -0.57 -12.46 6.74
N SER A 462 -0.68 -13.20 5.63
CA SER A 462 -1.14 -14.60 5.63
C SER A 462 -0.16 -15.52 6.36
N GLN A 463 1.16 -15.33 6.17
CA GLN A 463 2.20 -16.07 6.90
C GLN A 463 2.10 -15.83 8.40
N LEU A 464 1.97 -14.59 8.84
CA LEU A 464 1.79 -14.24 10.26
C LEU A 464 0.48 -14.80 10.81
N ASN A 465 -0.63 -14.69 10.07
CA ASN A 465 -1.92 -15.25 10.44
C ASN A 465 -1.82 -16.75 10.74
N GLN A 466 -1.29 -17.52 9.80
CA GLN A 466 -1.20 -18.98 9.98
C GLN A 466 -0.24 -19.37 11.12
N LEU A 467 0.86 -18.64 11.31
CA LEU A 467 1.76 -18.87 12.44
C LEU A 467 1.07 -18.57 13.77
N ILE A 468 0.31 -17.47 13.87
CA ILE A 468 -0.49 -17.13 15.06
C ILE A 468 -1.54 -18.20 15.33
N VAL A 469 -2.25 -18.64 14.31
CA VAL A 469 -3.25 -19.70 14.45
C VAL A 469 -2.59 -20.99 14.93
N LYS A 470 -1.49 -21.39 14.32
CA LYS A 470 -0.75 -22.61 14.67
C LYS A 470 -0.17 -22.57 16.08
N GLU A 471 0.42 -21.45 16.50
CA GLU A 471 1.18 -21.38 17.76
C GLU A 471 0.36 -20.88 18.95
N ILE A 472 -0.75 -20.16 18.73
CA ILE A 472 -1.42 -19.40 19.82
C ILE A 472 -2.92 -19.66 19.89
N THR A 473 -3.66 -19.43 18.78
CA THR A 473 -5.13 -19.37 18.83
C THR A 473 -5.78 -20.70 18.49
N GLY A 474 -5.20 -21.50 17.63
CA GLY A 474 -5.89 -22.63 17.01
C GLY A 474 -7.05 -22.17 16.11
N GLY A 475 -7.83 -23.13 15.61
CA GLY A 475 -9.09 -22.87 14.90
C GLY A 475 -8.94 -22.54 13.42
N ASP A 476 -9.93 -21.82 12.89
CA ASP A 476 -10.03 -21.49 11.46
C ASP A 476 -9.16 -20.28 11.12
N ILE A 477 -8.33 -20.39 10.08
CA ILE A 477 -7.48 -19.33 9.57
C ILE A 477 -8.26 -18.12 9.02
N PHE A 478 -9.51 -18.31 8.62
CA PHE A 478 -10.40 -17.24 8.15
C PHE A 478 -11.07 -16.44 9.29
N SER A 479 -11.11 -17.01 10.49
CA SER A 479 -11.80 -16.43 11.65
C SER A 479 -11.07 -16.69 12.97
N PRO A 480 -9.74 -16.43 13.07
CA PRO A 480 -8.98 -16.66 14.28
C PRO A 480 -9.45 -15.75 15.43
N ASP A 481 -9.36 -16.24 16.68
CA ASP A 481 -9.58 -15.41 17.86
C ASP A 481 -8.28 -14.71 18.30
N TYR A 482 -8.08 -13.51 17.83
CA TYR A 482 -6.91 -12.73 18.21
C TYR A 482 -6.99 -12.11 19.62
N SER A 483 -8.10 -12.24 20.34
CA SER A 483 -8.29 -11.63 21.69
C SER A 483 -7.43 -12.30 22.76
N ASN A 484 -6.15 -12.44 22.50
CA ASN A 484 -5.18 -13.05 23.39
C ASN A 484 -3.92 -12.19 23.44
N PRO A 485 -3.47 -11.72 24.62
CA PRO A 485 -2.24 -10.91 24.76
C PRO A 485 -0.99 -11.55 24.14
N LYS A 486 -0.96 -12.90 24.05
CA LYS A 486 0.14 -13.61 23.37
C LYS A 486 0.26 -13.26 21.89
N VAL A 487 -0.82 -12.80 21.24
CA VAL A 487 -0.79 -12.34 19.82
C VAL A 487 0.05 -11.07 19.71
N GLY A 488 -0.20 -10.07 20.55
CA GLY A 488 0.61 -8.85 20.57
C GLY A 488 2.07 -9.13 20.96
N ASP A 489 2.31 -10.02 21.92
CA ASP A 489 3.67 -10.44 22.30
C ASP A 489 4.40 -11.17 21.17
N PHE A 490 3.69 -12.02 20.43
CA PHE A 490 4.23 -12.70 19.24
C PHE A 490 4.67 -11.68 18.21
N LEU A 491 3.80 -10.75 17.82
CA LEU A 491 4.10 -9.73 16.82
C LEU A 491 5.26 -8.83 17.25
N LYS A 492 5.25 -8.38 18.52
CA LYS A 492 6.38 -7.61 19.08
C LYS A 492 7.70 -8.36 18.96
N LYS A 493 7.75 -9.61 19.42
CA LYS A 493 8.98 -10.40 19.46
C LYS A 493 9.46 -10.85 18.08
N LYS A 494 8.56 -11.14 17.17
CA LYS A 494 8.89 -11.72 15.87
C LYS A 494 9.18 -10.66 14.80
N ILE A 495 8.53 -9.50 14.85
CA ILE A 495 8.61 -8.47 13.80
C ILE A 495 8.90 -7.09 14.38
N ILE A 496 7.99 -6.55 15.19
CA ILE A 496 7.89 -5.12 15.48
C ILE A 496 9.13 -4.57 16.20
N PHE A 497 9.57 -5.24 17.27
CA PHE A 497 10.64 -4.76 18.15
C PHE A 497 11.96 -4.50 17.41
N HIS A 498 12.19 -5.21 16.32
CA HIS A 498 13.46 -5.20 15.61
C HIS A 498 13.65 -3.97 14.70
N GLY A 499 12.57 -3.28 14.33
CA GLY A 499 12.65 -2.15 13.39
C GLY A 499 13.47 -2.49 12.15
N LYS A 500 14.33 -1.56 11.74
CA LYS A 500 15.21 -1.69 10.57
C LYS A 500 16.61 -2.24 10.90
N ARG A 501 16.74 -2.92 12.04
CA ARG A 501 18.00 -3.55 12.49
C ARG A 501 18.52 -4.60 11.52
N TYR A 502 17.62 -5.30 10.87
CA TYR A 502 17.90 -6.31 9.85
C TYR A 502 17.30 -5.88 8.52
N ARG A 503 17.83 -6.38 7.41
CA ARG A 503 17.09 -6.36 6.15
C ARG A 503 15.80 -7.16 6.34
N TRP A 504 14.77 -6.83 5.56
CA TRP A 504 13.45 -7.48 5.69
C TRP A 504 13.51 -9.01 5.51
N ASP A 505 14.33 -9.50 4.59
CA ASP A 505 14.50 -10.94 4.31
C ASP A 505 15.23 -11.66 5.46
N GLU A 506 16.25 -11.03 6.05
CA GLU A 506 16.94 -11.53 7.24
C GLU A 506 16.02 -11.56 8.45
N LEU A 507 15.21 -10.50 8.66
CA LEU A 507 14.25 -10.41 9.74
C LEU A 507 13.25 -11.58 9.68
N ILE A 508 12.61 -11.78 8.51
CA ILE A 508 11.62 -12.83 8.29
C ILE A 508 12.24 -14.20 8.53
N ARG A 509 13.37 -14.50 7.87
CA ARG A 509 14.08 -15.80 8.03
C ARG A 509 14.48 -16.08 9.47
N LYS A 510 15.02 -15.07 10.16
CA LYS A 510 15.54 -15.22 11.52
C LYS A 510 14.45 -15.43 12.56
N TYR A 511 13.36 -14.72 12.46
CA TYR A 511 12.35 -14.68 13.51
C TYR A 511 11.07 -15.47 13.20
N LEU A 512 10.75 -15.70 11.93
CA LEU A 512 9.65 -16.58 11.53
C LEU A 512 10.13 -18.00 11.21
N GLY A 513 11.45 -18.19 11.01
CA GLY A 513 12.07 -19.50 10.77
C GLY A 513 12.09 -19.94 9.30
N GLU A 514 11.58 -19.13 8.39
CA GLU A 514 11.57 -19.34 6.95
C GLU A 514 11.55 -18.02 6.18
N GLU A 515 11.73 -18.05 4.87
CA GLU A 515 11.66 -16.88 4.00
C GLU A 515 10.21 -16.40 3.84
N LEU A 516 10.02 -15.22 3.23
CA LEU A 516 8.71 -14.76 2.79
C LEU A 516 8.13 -15.79 1.81
N ALA A 517 7.02 -16.40 2.15
CA ALA A 517 6.52 -17.58 1.47
C ALA A 517 5.10 -17.39 0.90
N PRO A 518 4.96 -17.33 -0.44
CA PRO A 518 3.65 -17.22 -1.11
C PRO A 518 2.68 -18.34 -0.74
N LYS A 519 3.18 -19.52 -0.36
CA LYS A 519 2.35 -20.69 -0.01
C LYS A 519 1.24 -20.36 1.00
N TYR A 520 1.49 -19.51 1.98
CA TYR A 520 0.50 -19.14 2.99
C TYR A 520 -0.69 -18.34 2.42
N PHE A 521 -0.41 -17.44 1.49
CA PHE A 521 -1.46 -16.73 0.75
C PHE A 521 -2.21 -17.69 -0.19
N ILE A 522 -1.48 -18.61 -0.84
CA ILE A 522 -2.04 -19.61 -1.76
C ILE A 522 -2.99 -20.53 -1.02
N GLU A 523 -2.59 -21.11 0.11
CA GLU A 523 -3.42 -21.97 0.96
C GLU A 523 -4.66 -21.24 1.48
N GLU A 524 -4.53 -19.97 1.81
CA GLU A 524 -5.66 -19.16 2.33
C GLU A 524 -6.66 -18.79 1.23
N PHE A 525 -6.21 -18.39 0.04
CA PHE A 525 -7.09 -17.75 -0.94
C PHE A 525 -7.22 -18.48 -2.30
N CYS A 526 -6.24 -19.28 -2.69
CA CYS A 526 -6.26 -19.97 -3.99
C CYS A 526 -6.80 -21.41 -3.91
N GLU A 527 -6.87 -21.99 -2.71
CA GLU A 527 -7.44 -23.32 -2.45
C GLU A 527 -8.85 -23.19 -1.84
#